data_3884e1bb17e915990b4017df2dac1489
#
_entry.id   3884e1bb17e915990b4017df2dac1489
#
_cell.length_a   1.000
_cell.length_b   1.000
_cell.length_c   1.000
_cell.angle_alpha   90.00
_cell.angle_beta   90.00
_cell.angle_gamma   90.00
#
_symmetry.space_group_name_H-M   'P 1'
#
loop_
_entity.id
_entity.type
_entity.pdbx_description
1 polymer ?
#
loop_
_entity_poly.entity_id
_entity_poly.type
_entity_poly.pdbx_seq_one_letter_code
_entity_poly.pdbx_strand_id
1 'polypeptide(L)'
;MDHRAPILITGASQRIGLYCAQRLLDEGQPVIVSYRREREGLDILRQRGAITLHADFSDNAGIFAFIERIKAHTDQLRAIVHNASDWHADEAGQQAAAFQHMFQVHMQAPYLINLHCAGLLRHGGAADIVHISDDVTHKGSRKHIAYAASKAGLENLTLSFAADLAPAIKVNGIAPALIQFNPQDDDEYRRRALAKSALGIEPGPQVIYQALRYLLDTPYVTGTTLAVNGGRHLI
;
A
#
# COMPACT_ATOMS: atom_id res chain seq x y z
N MET A 1 -22.04 -18.53 -7.73
CA MET A 1 -21.29 -17.44 -7.09
C MET A 1 -19.93 -17.41 -7.76
N ASP A 2 -19.51 -16.25 -8.24
CA ASP A 2 -18.22 -16.10 -8.92
C ASP A 2 -17.11 -16.31 -7.87
N HIS A 3 -16.37 -17.40 -7.97
CA HIS A 3 -15.35 -17.81 -7.00
C HIS A 3 -13.99 -17.14 -7.26
N ARG A 4 -13.98 -15.88 -7.67
CA ARG A 4 -12.71 -15.15 -7.81
C ARG A 4 -12.04 -15.02 -6.45
N ALA A 5 -10.76 -15.36 -6.39
CA ALA A 5 -9.95 -15.13 -5.20
C ALA A 5 -9.90 -13.63 -4.85
N PRO A 6 -10.08 -13.24 -3.58
CA PRO A 6 -10.12 -11.83 -3.21
C PRO A 6 -8.74 -11.16 -3.32
N ILE A 7 -8.76 -9.82 -3.48
CA ILE A 7 -7.57 -8.98 -3.33
C ILE A 7 -7.56 -8.39 -1.92
N LEU A 8 -6.46 -8.59 -1.20
CA LEU A 8 -6.23 -8.00 0.10
C LEU A 8 -5.61 -6.61 -0.06
N ILE A 9 -6.21 -5.57 0.56
CA ILE A 9 -5.64 -4.22 0.62
C ILE A 9 -5.46 -3.79 2.07
N THR A 10 -4.24 -3.51 2.50
CA THR A 10 -4.01 -3.01 3.84
C THR A 10 -4.26 -1.49 3.93
N GLY A 11 -4.87 -1.02 5.04
CA GLY A 11 -5.09 0.41 5.29
C GLY A 11 -6.09 1.07 4.34
N ALA A 12 -7.25 0.44 4.10
CA ALA A 12 -8.21 0.89 3.09
C ALA A 12 -9.46 1.63 3.64
N SER A 13 -9.39 2.19 4.85
CA SER A 13 -10.51 2.96 5.40
C SER A 13 -10.68 4.36 4.81
N GLN A 14 -9.71 4.83 4.03
CA GLN A 14 -9.70 6.19 3.44
C GLN A 14 -8.73 6.29 2.25
N ARG A 15 -8.80 7.43 1.53
CA ARG A 15 -7.81 7.87 0.52
C ARG A 15 -7.55 6.80 -0.56
N ILE A 16 -6.27 6.55 -0.90
CA ILE A 16 -5.84 5.63 -1.97
C ILE A 16 -6.42 4.22 -1.76
N GLY A 17 -6.27 3.66 -0.55
CA GLY A 17 -6.74 2.30 -0.28
C GLY A 17 -8.25 2.16 -0.44
N LEU A 18 -9.03 3.12 0.07
CA LEU A 18 -10.49 3.15 -0.10
C LEU A 18 -10.88 3.24 -1.59
N TYR A 19 -10.25 4.16 -2.32
CA TYR A 19 -10.55 4.33 -3.75
C TYR A 19 -10.24 3.05 -4.55
N CYS A 20 -9.07 2.45 -4.33
CA CYS A 20 -8.70 1.20 -5.01
C CYS A 20 -9.66 0.05 -4.67
N ALA A 21 -10.07 -0.09 -3.40
CA ALA A 21 -11.05 -1.10 -3.00
C ALA A 21 -12.41 -0.89 -3.68
N GLN A 22 -12.90 0.35 -3.74
CA GLN A 22 -14.16 0.67 -4.41
C GLN A 22 -14.10 0.34 -5.91
N ARG A 23 -13.02 0.71 -6.59
CA ARG A 23 -12.86 0.44 -8.03
C ARG A 23 -12.78 -1.04 -8.34
N LEU A 24 -12.07 -1.83 -7.51
CA LEU A 24 -12.04 -3.29 -7.66
C LEU A 24 -13.43 -3.90 -7.48
N LEU A 25 -14.21 -3.43 -6.50
CA LEU A 25 -15.59 -3.87 -6.32
C LEU A 25 -16.49 -3.49 -7.50
N ASP A 26 -16.28 -2.30 -8.14
CA ASP A 26 -16.98 -1.90 -9.36
C ASP A 26 -16.77 -2.90 -10.51
N GLU A 27 -15.59 -3.52 -10.56
CA GLU A 27 -15.22 -4.54 -11.55
C GLU A 27 -15.62 -5.98 -11.15
N GLY A 28 -16.37 -6.13 -10.06
CA GLY A 28 -16.79 -7.43 -9.54
C GLY A 28 -15.64 -8.23 -8.89
N GLN A 29 -14.53 -7.61 -8.56
CA GLN A 29 -13.41 -8.24 -7.87
C GLN A 29 -13.66 -8.23 -6.35
N PRO A 30 -13.77 -9.39 -5.67
CA PRO A 30 -13.89 -9.43 -4.22
C PRO A 30 -12.68 -8.81 -3.53
N VAL A 31 -12.91 -8.09 -2.42
CA VAL A 31 -11.81 -7.48 -1.65
C VAL A 31 -11.91 -7.80 -0.16
N ILE A 32 -10.76 -7.99 0.44
CA ILE A 32 -10.55 -7.99 1.90
C ILE A 32 -9.75 -6.72 2.21
N VAL A 33 -10.20 -5.93 3.18
CA VAL A 33 -9.50 -4.70 3.54
C VAL A 33 -9.12 -4.69 5.01
N SER A 34 -7.94 -4.15 5.34
CA SER A 34 -7.62 -3.86 6.73
C SER A 34 -7.85 -2.41 7.08
N TYR A 35 -8.15 -2.16 8.34
CA TYR A 35 -8.27 -0.82 8.92
C TYR A 35 -7.78 -0.80 10.37
N ARG A 36 -7.22 0.32 10.81
CA ARG A 36 -6.85 0.55 12.21
C ARG A 36 -7.92 1.34 12.97
N ARG A 37 -8.58 2.27 12.30
CA ARG A 37 -9.63 3.10 12.88
C ARG A 37 -10.88 3.02 12.02
N GLU A 38 -12.03 2.93 12.67
CA GLU A 38 -13.32 3.03 11.99
C GLU A 38 -13.44 4.39 11.28
N ARG A 39 -13.94 4.36 10.06
CA ARG A 39 -14.20 5.53 9.23
C ARG A 39 -15.40 5.25 8.33
N GLU A 40 -16.11 6.29 7.94
CA GLU A 40 -17.28 6.23 7.07
C GLU A 40 -17.05 5.43 5.77
N GLY A 41 -15.84 5.50 5.21
CA GLY A 41 -15.47 4.72 4.02
C GLY A 41 -15.60 3.21 4.18
N LEU A 42 -15.52 2.67 5.40
CA LEU A 42 -15.69 1.23 5.66
C LEU A 42 -17.14 0.79 5.49
N ASP A 43 -18.10 1.62 5.85
CA ASP A 43 -19.52 1.29 5.72
C ASP A 43 -19.88 1.18 4.23
N ILE A 44 -19.33 2.05 3.39
CA ILE A 44 -19.47 1.96 1.93
C ILE A 44 -18.91 0.63 1.40
N LEU A 45 -17.74 0.23 1.88
CA LEU A 45 -17.12 -1.04 1.46
C LEU A 45 -17.91 -2.26 1.92
N ARG A 46 -18.39 -2.26 3.18
CA ARG A 46 -19.23 -3.33 3.74
C ARG A 46 -20.54 -3.50 2.97
N GLN A 47 -21.24 -2.40 2.68
CA GLN A 47 -22.47 -2.41 1.88
C GLN A 47 -22.26 -3.00 0.48
N ARG A 48 -21.04 -2.94 -0.04
CA ARG A 48 -20.66 -3.48 -1.35
C ARG A 48 -20.04 -4.87 -1.27
N GLY A 49 -20.10 -5.51 -0.10
CA GLY A 49 -19.66 -6.90 0.10
C GLY A 49 -18.17 -7.08 0.41
N ALA A 50 -17.42 -6.02 0.71
CA ALA A 50 -16.04 -6.16 1.16
C ALA A 50 -15.96 -6.78 2.55
N ILE A 51 -15.00 -7.67 2.76
CA ILE A 51 -14.62 -8.15 4.11
C ILE A 51 -13.71 -7.10 4.74
N THR A 52 -14.08 -6.57 5.91
CA THR A 52 -13.29 -5.57 6.63
C THR A 52 -12.71 -6.14 7.90
N LEU A 53 -11.39 -6.12 8.07
CA LEU A 53 -10.67 -6.70 9.19
C LEU A 53 -9.92 -5.61 9.95
N HIS A 54 -10.17 -5.49 11.25
CA HIS A 54 -9.38 -4.61 12.09
C HIS A 54 -7.93 -5.12 12.18
N ALA A 55 -6.95 -4.23 12.04
CA ALA A 55 -5.52 -4.55 12.15
C ALA A 55 -4.75 -3.37 12.70
N ASP A 56 -3.94 -3.61 13.70
CA ASP A 56 -2.91 -2.68 14.17
C ASP A 56 -1.54 -3.29 13.89
N PHE A 57 -0.72 -2.58 13.13
CA PHE A 57 0.62 -3.01 12.74
C PHE A 57 1.71 -2.35 13.60
N SER A 58 1.36 -1.77 14.72
CA SER A 58 2.32 -1.15 15.64
C SER A 58 3.20 -2.16 16.38
N ASP A 59 2.80 -3.43 16.42
CA ASP A 59 3.57 -4.53 17.00
C ASP A 59 3.37 -5.87 16.27
N ASN A 60 4.17 -6.86 16.64
CA ASN A 60 4.11 -8.18 16.04
C ASN A 60 2.82 -8.93 16.37
N ALA A 61 2.28 -8.75 17.57
CA ALA A 61 1.06 -9.43 17.99
C ALA A 61 -0.12 -9.02 17.10
N GLY A 62 -0.25 -7.73 16.80
CA GLY A 62 -1.25 -7.20 15.87
C GLY A 62 -1.08 -7.71 14.45
N ILE A 63 0.17 -7.81 13.97
CA ILE A 63 0.47 -8.36 12.63
C ILE A 63 0.07 -9.84 12.56
N PHE A 64 0.49 -10.66 13.50
CA PHE A 64 0.13 -12.09 13.50
C PHE A 64 -1.37 -12.32 13.69
N ALA A 65 -2.02 -11.56 14.57
CA ALA A 65 -3.47 -11.61 14.72
C ALA A 65 -4.21 -11.29 13.41
N PHE A 66 -3.70 -10.34 12.63
CA PHE A 66 -4.25 -10.01 11.31
C PHE A 66 -4.04 -11.16 10.30
N ILE A 67 -2.85 -11.75 10.25
CA ILE A 67 -2.54 -12.91 9.40
C ILE A 67 -3.51 -14.06 9.68
N GLU A 68 -3.74 -14.40 10.94
CA GLU A 68 -4.68 -15.47 11.29
C GLU A 68 -6.13 -15.13 10.92
N ARG A 69 -6.54 -13.86 11.01
CA ARG A 69 -7.86 -13.43 10.52
C ARG A 69 -7.98 -13.58 9.01
N ILE A 70 -6.95 -13.25 8.23
CA ILE A 70 -6.97 -13.48 6.77
C ILE A 70 -7.21 -14.96 6.48
N LYS A 71 -6.43 -15.84 7.08
CA LYS A 71 -6.52 -17.31 6.88
C LYS A 71 -7.87 -17.88 7.32
N ALA A 72 -8.52 -17.28 8.33
CA ALA A 72 -9.86 -17.69 8.76
C ALA A 72 -10.97 -17.29 7.77
N HIS A 73 -10.72 -16.32 6.88
CA HIS A 73 -11.72 -15.82 5.94
C HIS A 73 -11.55 -16.34 4.51
N THR A 74 -10.35 -16.78 4.14
CA THR A 74 -10.09 -17.30 2.79
C THR A 74 -8.90 -18.25 2.77
N ASP A 75 -8.98 -19.24 1.88
CA ASP A 75 -7.90 -20.17 1.58
C ASP A 75 -7.09 -19.77 0.32
N GLN A 76 -7.48 -18.67 -0.34
CA GLN A 76 -6.82 -18.17 -1.55
C GLN A 76 -6.86 -16.65 -1.64
N LEU A 77 -5.84 -16.07 -2.25
CA LEU A 77 -5.76 -14.65 -2.58
C LEU A 77 -5.34 -14.45 -4.04
N ARG A 78 -5.96 -13.49 -4.74
CA ARG A 78 -5.51 -13.04 -6.06
C ARG A 78 -4.31 -12.10 -5.96
N ALA A 79 -4.32 -11.21 -4.97
CA ALA A 79 -3.21 -10.28 -4.74
C ALA A 79 -3.20 -9.76 -3.30
N ILE A 80 -2.03 -9.22 -2.89
CA ILE A 80 -1.87 -8.42 -1.68
C ILE A 80 -1.36 -7.03 -2.07
N VAL A 81 -2.07 -5.98 -1.64
CA VAL A 81 -1.67 -4.58 -1.82
C VAL A 81 -1.32 -3.99 -0.46
N HIS A 82 -0.03 -3.78 -0.21
CA HIS A 82 0.46 -3.14 1.00
C HIS A 82 0.35 -1.61 0.87
N ASN A 83 -0.78 -1.07 1.31
CA ASN A 83 -1.09 0.36 1.29
C ASN A 83 -1.11 0.99 2.70
N ALA A 84 -1.20 0.18 3.77
CA ALA A 84 -1.16 0.71 5.14
C ALA A 84 0.11 1.52 5.36
N SER A 85 -0.05 2.73 5.85
CA SER A 85 1.05 3.65 6.09
C SER A 85 0.72 4.57 7.26
N ASP A 86 1.75 4.99 7.95
CA ASP A 86 1.71 6.08 8.92
C ASP A 86 2.77 7.11 8.55
N TRP A 87 2.66 8.32 9.08
CA TRP A 87 3.56 9.39 8.74
C TRP A 87 3.78 10.29 9.95
N HIS A 88 5.03 10.35 10.42
CA HIS A 88 5.44 11.14 11.55
C HIS A 88 6.71 11.94 11.22
N ALA A 89 6.82 13.13 11.78
CA ALA A 89 8.06 13.88 11.77
C ALA A 89 9.03 13.28 12.79
N ASP A 90 10.33 13.47 12.56
CA ASP A 90 11.39 13.07 13.50
C ASP A 90 11.50 14.12 14.61
N GLU A 91 10.57 14.12 15.55
CA GLU A 91 10.51 15.07 16.66
C GLU A 91 11.60 14.78 17.71
N ALA A 92 12.17 15.83 18.30
CA ALA A 92 13.19 15.70 19.32
C ALA A 92 12.67 14.88 20.53
N GLY A 93 13.49 13.91 20.95
CA GLY A 93 13.13 12.98 22.04
C GLY A 93 12.23 11.81 21.63
N GLN A 94 11.71 11.77 20.42
CA GLN A 94 10.83 10.70 19.91
C GLN A 94 11.44 9.90 18.74
N GLN A 95 12.67 10.23 18.33
CA GLN A 95 13.26 9.66 17.09
C GLN A 95 13.35 8.14 17.10
N ALA A 96 13.75 7.53 18.22
CA ALA A 96 13.85 6.07 18.33
C ALA A 96 12.48 5.39 18.20
N ALA A 97 11.45 5.93 18.86
CA ALA A 97 10.10 5.41 18.78
C ALA A 97 9.52 5.61 17.38
N ALA A 98 9.73 6.78 16.75
CA ALA A 98 9.31 7.05 15.38
C ALA A 98 9.97 6.09 14.39
N PHE A 99 11.29 5.86 14.52
CA PHE A 99 12.02 4.92 13.66
C PHE A 99 11.47 3.50 13.80
N GLN A 100 11.31 3.03 15.03
CA GLN A 100 10.77 1.69 15.29
C GLN A 100 9.34 1.54 14.74
N HIS A 101 8.49 2.54 14.94
CA HIS A 101 7.13 2.52 14.44
C HIS A 101 7.07 2.51 12.91
N MET A 102 7.87 3.35 12.22
CA MET A 102 7.94 3.37 10.76
C MET A 102 8.45 2.04 10.20
N PHE A 103 9.50 1.46 10.82
CA PHE A 103 10.00 0.14 10.48
C PHE A 103 8.91 -0.94 10.63
N GLN A 104 8.18 -0.92 11.75
CA GLN A 104 7.14 -1.91 12.05
C GLN A 104 6.02 -1.88 11.00
N VAL A 105 5.50 -0.68 10.69
CA VAL A 105 4.36 -0.53 9.78
C VAL A 105 4.75 -0.74 8.33
N HIS A 106 5.90 -0.21 7.88
CA HIS A 106 6.25 -0.19 6.45
C HIS A 106 7.13 -1.34 5.99
N MET A 107 7.83 -2.00 6.90
CA MET A 107 8.73 -3.10 6.57
C MET A 107 8.30 -4.42 7.21
N GLN A 108 8.18 -4.47 8.53
CA GLN A 108 7.94 -5.72 9.25
C GLN A 108 6.55 -6.29 8.97
N ALA A 109 5.51 -5.45 8.91
CA ALA A 109 4.17 -5.91 8.58
C ALA A 109 4.09 -6.47 7.15
N PRO A 110 4.52 -5.77 6.08
CA PRO A 110 4.59 -6.37 4.74
C PRO A 110 5.45 -7.63 4.67
N TYR A 111 6.60 -7.65 5.32
CA TYR A 111 7.48 -8.81 5.34
C TYR A 111 6.80 -10.05 5.92
N LEU A 112 6.21 -9.94 7.12
CA LEU A 112 5.54 -11.07 7.77
C LEU A 112 4.26 -11.49 7.02
N ILE A 113 3.45 -10.54 6.54
CA ILE A 113 2.25 -10.85 5.77
C ILE A 113 2.63 -11.59 4.49
N ASN A 114 3.66 -11.15 3.75
CA ASN A 114 4.12 -11.83 2.54
C ASN A 114 4.55 -13.28 2.84
N LEU A 115 5.39 -13.47 3.85
CA LEU A 115 5.88 -14.82 4.22
C LEU A 115 4.73 -15.76 4.60
N HIS A 116 3.80 -15.30 5.42
CA HIS A 116 2.76 -16.16 5.97
C HIS A 116 1.52 -16.31 5.07
N CYS A 117 1.34 -15.41 4.08
CA CYS A 117 0.22 -15.48 3.12
C CYS A 117 0.64 -15.89 1.71
N ALA A 118 1.92 -16.12 1.42
CA ALA A 118 2.38 -16.60 0.11
C ALA A 118 1.69 -17.91 -0.33
N GLY A 119 1.37 -18.79 0.62
CA GLY A 119 0.59 -20.01 0.35
C GLY A 119 -0.78 -19.71 -0.24
N LEU A 120 -1.50 -18.73 0.29
CA LEU A 120 -2.82 -18.30 -0.20
C LEU A 120 -2.76 -17.74 -1.62
N LEU A 121 -1.68 -17.04 -1.97
CA LEU A 121 -1.45 -16.49 -3.30
C LEU A 121 -1.22 -17.60 -4.34
N ARG A 122 -0.50 -18.65 -3.99
CA ARG A 122 -0.22 -19.76 -4.89
C ARG A 122 -1.47 -20.57 -5.28
N HIS A 123 -2.49 -20.59 -4.43
CA HIS A 123 -3.75 -21.27 -4.72
C HIS A 123 -4.66 -20.47 -5.65
N GLY A 124 -4.45 -19.17 -5.78
CA GLY A 124 -5.32 -18.25 -6.55
C GLY A 124 -5.06 -18.19 -8.06
N GLY A 125 -4.09 -18.93 -8.60
CA GLY A 125 -3.68 -18.83 -10.00
C GLY A 125 -2.69 -17.68 -10.23
N ALA A 126 -3.04 -16.71 -11.08
CA ALA A 126 -2.20 -15.51 -11.25
C ALA A 126 -2.13 -14.73 -9.92
N ALA A 127 -0.92 -14.44 -9.46
CA ALA A 127 -0.71 -13.90 -8.11
C ALA A 127 0.24 -12.69 -8.10
N ASP A 128 -0.14 -11.69 -7.31
CA ASP A 128 0.61 -10.44 -7.22
C ASP A 128 0.76 -9.94 -5.78
N ILE A 129 1.92 -9.34 -5.50
CA ILE A 129 2.13 -8.48 -4.34
C ILE A 129 2.48 -7.09 -4.86
N VAL A 130 1.80 -6.07 -4.35
CA VAL A 130 2.07 -4.67 -4.71
C VAL A 130 2.33 -3.86 -3.44
N HIS A 131 3.51 -3.24 -3.36
CA HIS A 131 3.89 -2.35 -2.28
C HIS A 131 3.67 -0.89 -2.66
N ILE A 132 2.92 -0.13 -1.89
CA ILE A 132 2.80 1.33 -2.06
C ILE A 132 3.94 1.98 -1.28
N SER A 133 5.03 2.33 -1.99
CA SER A 133 6.18 3.02 -1.43
C SER A 133 5.98 4.55 -1.41
N ASP A 134 6.97 5.34 -1.75
CA ASP A 134 6.90 6.79 -1.86
C ASP A 134 8.07 7.31 -2.70
N ASP A 135 7.86 8.35 -3.49
CA ASP A 135 8.90 9.01 -4.29
C ASP A 135 10.06 9.58 -3.44
N VAL A 136 9.84 9.80 -2.14
CA VAL A 136 10.85 10.28 -1.21
C VAL A 136 12.07 9.35 -1.10
N THR A 137 11.94 8.08 -1.43
CA THR A 137 13.01 7.08 -1.40
C THR A 137 14.21 7.48 -2.26
N HIS A 138 13.98 8.20 -3.35
CA HIS A 138 15.03 8.64 -4.28
C HIS A 138 15.77 9.92 -3.86
N LYS A 139 15.20 10.70 -2.93
CA LYS A 139 15.76 12.00 -2.51
C LYS A 139 16.09 12.09 -1.02
N GLY A 140 15.48 11.22 -0.20
CA GLY A 140 15.54 11.30 1.26
C GLY A 140 14.69 12.46 1.81
N SER A 141 14.71 12.62 3.12
CA SER A 141 13.97 13.68 3.83
C SER A 141 14.77 14.23 4.99
N ARG A 142 14.69 15.57 5.22
CA ARG A 142 15.32 16.22 6.39
C ARG A 142 14.44 16.15 7.64
N LYS A 143 13.12 15.98 7.48
CA LYS A 143 12.14 16.05 8.57
C LYS A 143 11.46 14.70 8.85
N HIS A 144 11.62 13.74 7.96
CA HIS A 144 10.97 12.43 8.00
C HIS A 144 11.96 11.35 7.59
N ILE A 145 13.11 11.30 8.28
CA ILE A 145 14.23 10.38 7.97
C ILE A 145 13.78 8.94 8.18
N ALA A 146 13.14 8.64 9.33
CA ALA A 146 12.64 7.32 9.65
C ALA A 146 11.60 6.83 8.62
N TYR A 147 10.68 7.69 8.22
CA TYR A 147 9.70 7.39 7.16
C TYR A 147 10.39 7.09 5.83
N ALA A 148 11.26 7.97 5.35
CA ALA A 148 11.95 7.79 4.08
C ALA A 148 12.79 6.50 4.06
N ALA A 149 13.52 6.22 5.15
CA ALA A 149 14.30 5.00 5.30
C ALA A 149 13.42 3.75 5.27
N SER A 150 12.28 3.75 5.97
CA SER A 150 11.36 2.62 5.98
C SER A 150 10.71 2.36 4.61
N LYS A 151 10.39 3.41 3.85
CA LYS A 151 9.88 3.28 2.47
C LYS A 151 10.96 2.77 1.50
N ALA A 152 12.20 3.19 1.65
CA ALA A 152 13.33 2.63 0.89
C ALA A 152 13.55 1.14 1.21
N GLY A 153 13.42 0.76 2.48
CA GLY A 153 13.42 -0.65 2.89
C GLY A 153 12.27 -1.45 2.28
N LEU A 154 11.08 -0.87 2.17
CA LEU A 154 9.94 -1.51 1.50
C LEU A 154 10.22 -1.74 0.00
N GLU A 155 10.91 -0.82 -0.68
CA GLU A 155 11.33 -1.03 -2.07
C GLU A 155 12.36 -2.15 -2.20
N ASN A 156 13.27 -2.27 -1.24
CA ASN A 156 14.18 -3.42 -1.23
C ASN A 156 13.44 -4.75 -0.97
N LEU A 157 12.42 -4.76 -0.10
CA LEU A 157 11.55 -5.93 0.06
C LEU A 157 10.82 -6.29 -1.24
N THR A 158 10.46 -5.31 -2.07
CA THR A 158 9.89 -5.57 -3.41
C THR A 158 10.86 -6.40 -4.25
N LEU A 159 12.12 -6.00 -4.34
CA LEU A 159 13.15 -6.72 -5.09
C LEU A 159 13.40 -8.12 -4.53
N SER A 160 13.55 -8.21 -3.21
CA SER A 160 13.87 -9.46 -2.53
C SER A 160 12.76 -10.49 -2.69
N PHE A 161 11.51 -10.11 -2.46
CA PHE A 161 10.37 -11.00 -2.66
C PHE A 161 10.10 -11.32 -4.13
N ALA A 162 10.38 -10.39 -5.06
CA ALA A 162 10.27 -10.68 -6.49
C ALA A 162 11.25 -11.80 -6.90
N ALA A 163 12.47 -11.79 -6.38
CA ALA A 163 13.45 -12.84 -6.63
C ALA A 163 13.07 -14.18 -5.98
N ASP A 164 12.57 -14.16 -4.73
CA ASP A 164 12.24 -15.34 -3.96
C ASP A 164 10.95 -16.03 -4.43
N LEU A 165 9.94 -15.27 -4.83
CA LEU A 165 8.60 -15.79 -5.12
C LEU A 165 8.36 -16.06 -6.62
N ALA A 166 9.24 -15.63 -7.49
CA ALA A 166 9.14 -15.92 -8.92
C ALA A 166 9.35 -17.45 -9.19
N PRO A 167 8.72 -18.02 -10.23
CA PRO A 167 7.79 -17.38 -11.16
C PRO A 167 6.33 -17.38 -10.66
N ALA A 168 6.04 -17.92 -9.48
CA ALA A 168 4.69 -18.18 -9.00
C ALA A 168 3.92 -16.89 -8.63
N ILE A 169 4.63 -15.89 -8.11
CA ILE A 169 4.04 -14.63 -7.62
C ILE A 169 4.89 -13.48 -8.15
N LYS A 170 4.25 -12.49 -8.79
CA LYS A 170 4.91 -11.24 -9.17
C LYS A 170 4.90 -10.28 -7.96
N VAL A 171 6.01 -9.57 -7.75
CA VAL A 171 6.11 -8.58 -6.68
C VAL A 171 6.62 -7.27 -7.25
N ASN A 172 5.82 -6.21 -7.11
CA ASN A 172 6.11 -4.90 -7.67
C ASN A 172 5.80 -3.78 -6.67
N GLY A 173 6.28 -2.58 -6.94
CA GLY A 173 6.02 -1.38 -6.17
C GLY A 173 5.32 -0.30 -6.98
N ILE A 174 4.66 0.62 -6.29
CA ILE A 174 4.20 1.90 -6.81
C ILE A 174 4.75 2.98 -5.88
N ALA A 175 5.48 3.95 -6.42
CA ALA A 175 6.07 5.07 -5.68
C ALA A 175 5.32 6.37 -6.02
N PRO A 176 4.28 6.73 -5.27
CA PRO A 176 3.57 7.99 -5.45
C PRO A 176 4.38 9.18 -4.91
N ALA A 177 4.14 10.36 -5.50
CA ALA A 177 4.43 11.64 -4.85
C ALA A 177 3.12 12.21 -4.27
N LEU A 178 2.84 13.51 -4.46
CA LEU A 178 1.56 14.10 -4.11
C LEU A 178 0.45 13.49 -4.97
N ILE A 179 -0.53 12.85 -4.33
CA ILE A 179 -1.70 12.27 -5.00
C ILE A 179 -2.95 13.11 -4.74
N GLN A 180 -3.17 13.52 -3.50
CA GLN A 180 -4.31 14.34 -3.11
C GLN A 180 -3.99 15.16 -1.86
N PHE A 181 -4.53 16.36 -1.79
CA PHE A 181 -4.44 17.23 -0.63
C PHE A 181 -5.36 16.77 0.51
N ASN A 182 -5.08 17.26 1.70
CA ASN A 182 -6.01 17.18 2.81
C ASN A 182 -6.95 18.41 2.78
N PRO A 183 -8.17 18.31 3.33
CA PRO A 183 -9.10 19.43 3.35
C PRO A 183 -8.55 20.68 4.04
N GLN A 184 -7.65 20.52 5.02
CA GLN A 184 -7.04 21.60 5.79
C GLN A 184 -5.78 22.21 5.13
N ASP A 185 -5.30 21.68 4.01
CA ASP A 185 -4.12 22.22 3.32
C ASP A 185 -4.48 23.56 2.68
N ASP A 186 -3.77 24.63 3.06
CA ASP A 186 -4.01 25.97 2.54
C ASP A 186 -3.48 26.16 1.11
N ASP A 187 -3.89 27.26 0.46
CA ASP A 187 -3.53 27.54 -0.93
C ASP A 187 -2.02 27.78 -1.12
N GLU A 188 -1.34 28.30 -0.11
CA GLU A 188 0.11 28.51 -0.18
C GLU A 188 0.85 27.18 -0.15
N TYR A 189 0.45 26.28 0.74
CA TYR A 189 0.98 24.92 0.78
C TYR A 189 0.72 24.17 -0.53
N ARG A 190 -0.53 24.26 -1.05
CA ARG A 190 -0.92 23.61 -2.32
C ARG A 190 -0.06 24.10 -3.48
N ARG A 191 0.11 25.40 -3.65
CA ARG A 191 0.97 25.97 -4.70
C ARG A 191 2.42 25.46 -4.58
N ARG A 192 3.00 25.50 -3.37
CA ARG A 192 4.37 25.00 -3.12
C ARG A 192 4.51 23.49 -3.37
N ALA A 193 3.50 22.71 -3.05
CA ALA A 193 3.52 21.28 -3.25
C ALA A 193 3.41 20.91 -4.74
N LEU A 194 2.54 21.59 -5.49
CA LEU A 194 2.39 21.39 -6.94
C LEU A 194 3.66 21.77 -7.70
N ALA A 195 4.34 22.84 -7.31
CA ALA A 195 5.60 23.26 -7.91
C ALA A 195 6.76 22.26 -7.76
N LYS A 196 6.58 21.18 -6.98
CA LYS A 196 7.59 20.12 -6.78
C LYS A 196 7.48 18.98 -7.81
N SER A 197 6.62 19.09 -8.80
CA SER A 197 6.52 18.12 -9.89
C SER A 197 6.37 18.81 -11.24
N ALA A 198 6.92 18.22 -12.29
CA ALA A 198 6.89 18.82 -13.63
C ALA A 198 5.46 19.01 -14.18
N LEU A 199 4.54 18.10 -13.82
CA LEU A 199 3.15 18.21 -14.24
C LEU A 199 2.34 19.24 -13.44
N GLY A 200 2.73 19.58 -12.20
CA GLY A 200 2.12 20.62 -11.38
C GLY A 200 0.64 20.44 -11.08
N ILE A 201 0.13 19.22 -11.00
CA ILE A 201 -1.29 18.91 -10.77
C ILE A 201 -1.50 18.03 -9.55
N GLU A 202 -2.72 18.07 -8.99
CA GLU A 202 -3.25 17.08 -8.05
C GLU A 202 -4.00 16.00 -8.85
N PRO A 203 -3.41 14.80 -9.05
CA PRO A 203 -4.00 13.82 -9.97
C PRO A 203 -5.18 13.04 -9.36
N GLY A 204 -5.30 13.00 -8.04
CA GLY A 204 -6.26 12.16 -7.33
C GLY A 204 -5.84 10.67 -7.29
N PRO A 205 -6.56 9.83 -6.51
CA PRO A 205 -6.20 8.43 -6.29
C PRO A 205 -6.37 7.53 -7.52
N GLN A 206 -7.04 8.00 -8.55
CA GLN A 206 -7.26 7.27 -9.80
C GLN A 206 -5.95 6.85 -10.46
N VAL A 207 -4.90 7.68 -10.43
CA VAL A 207 -3.62 7.34 -11.09
C VAL A 207 -2.92 6.16 -10.40
N ILE A 208 -3.12 5.99 -9.10
CA ILE A 208 -2.60 4.84 -8.35
C ILE A 208 -3.39 3.58 -8.71
N TYR A 209 -4.72 3.69 -8.85
CA TYR A 209 -5.53 2.56 -9.31
C TYR A 209 -5.15 2.11 -10.72
N GLN A 210 -4.90 3.04 -11.64
CA GLN A 210 -4.43 2.72 -13.00
C GLN A 210 -3.08 1.99 -12.99
N ALA A 211 -2.13 2.45 -12.16
CA ALA A 211 -0.85 1.77 -11.97
C ALA A 211 -1.03 0.37 -11.36
N LEU A 212 -1.90 0.23 -10.35
CA LEU A 212 -2.25 -1.05 -9.75
C LEU A 212 -2.83 -2.02 -10.81
N ARG A 213 -3.81 -1.57 -11.61
CA ARG A 213 -4.39 -2.38 -12.69
C ARG A 213 -3.33 -2.83 -13.69
N TYR A 214 -2.46 -1.91 -14.13
CA TYR A 214 -1.36 -2.26 -15.02
C TYR A 214 -0.50 -3.40 -14.46
N LEU A 215 -0.11 -3.33 -13.18
CA LEU A 215 0.70 -4.38 -12.55
C LEU A 215 -0.04 -5.71 -12.41
N LEU A 216 -1.33 -5.68 -12.10
CA LEU A 216 -2.17 -6.88 -11.98
C LEU A 216 -2.41 -7.57 -13.33
N ASP A 217 -2.54 -6.79 -14.41
CA ASP A 217 -2.91 -7.29 -15.74
C ASP A 217 -1.68 -7.69 -16.58
N THR A 218 -0.51 -7.10 -16.30
CA THR A 218 0.72 -7.35 -17.09
C THR A 218 1.43 -8.60 -16.60
N PRO A 219 1.60 -9.65 -17.42
CA PRO A 219 2.18 -10.93 -16.96
C PRO A 219 3.71 -10.91 -16.86
N TYR A 220 4.40 -9.93 -17.44
CA TYR A 220 5.86 -9.92 -17.61
C TYR A 220 6.56 -8.76 -16.88
N VAL A 221 5.97 -8.32 -15.74
CA VAL A 221 6.57 -7.27 -14.90
C VAL A 221 6.66 -7.77 -13.46
N THR A 222 7.88 -7.91 -12.95
CA THR A 222 8.17 -8.23 -11.54
C THR A 222 9.48 -7.57 -11.11
N GLY A 223 9.62 -7.23 -9.82
CA GLY A 223 10.80 -6.60 -9.26
C GLY A 223 10.96 -5.13 -9.69
N THR A 224 9.88 -4.45 -10.10
CA THR A 224 9.95 -3.03 -10.47
C THR A 224 9.11 -2.17 -9.55
N THR A 225 9.50 -0.91 -9.40
CA THR A 225 8.69 0.12 -8.72
C THR A 225 8.33 1.20 -9.75
N LEU A 226 7.03 1.36 -10.00
CA LEU A 226 6.50 2.38 -10.90
C LEU A 226 6.46 3.74 -10.19
N ALA A 227 7.21 4.71 -10.68
CA ALA A 227 7.14 6.09 -10.21
C ALA A 227 5.86 6.76 -10.73
N VAL A 228 4.94 7.10 -9.82
CA VAL A 228 3.72 7.86 -10.11
C VAL A 228 3.83 9.23 -9.43
N ASN A 229 4.73 10.07 -9.94
CA ASN A 229 5.25 11.24 -9.25
C ASN A 229 5.14 12.57 -10.02
N GLY A 230 4.49 12.56 -11.19
CA GLY A 230 4.32 13.78 -12.00
C GLY A 230 5.64 14.39 -12.49
N GLY A 231 6.69 13.58 -12.64
CA GLY A 231 8.02 14.06 -13.04
C GLY A 231 8.78 14.79 -11.91
N ARG A 232 8.53 14.45 -10.65
CA ARG A 232 9.19 15.08 -9.49
C ARG A 232 10.70 14.94 -9.48
N HIS A 233 11.24 13.92 -10.11
CA HIS A 233 12.69 13.69 -10.25
C HIS A 233 13.36 14.60 -11.29
N LEU A 234 12.57 15.34 -12.09
CA LEU A 234 13.05 16.25 -13.13
C LEU A 234 13.28 17.69 -12.64
N ILE A 235 12.85 17.99 -11.37
CA ILE A 235 12.88 19.34 -10.79
C ILE A 235 13.78 19.39 -9.56
#